data_1346ca12fddc2576c00dd99099c5ce3e
#
_entry.id   1346ca12fddc2576c00dd99099c5ce3e
#
_cell.length_a   1.000
_cell.length_b   1.000
_cell.length_c   1.000
_cell.angle_alpha   90.00
_cell.angle_beta   90.00
_cell.angle_gamma   90.00
#
_symmetry.space_group_name_H-M   'P 1'
#
loop_
_entity.id
_entity.type
_entity.pdbx_description
1 polymer ?
#
loop_
_entity_poly.entity_id
_entity_poly.type
_entity_poly.pdbx_seq_one_letter_code
_entity_poly.pdbx_strand_id
1 'polypeptide(L)'
;MNTDPDIADAFKKMDLTGARRHVFLCVGPNCCATEAGLATWDVLKARLKEMNLPALRTKAACFRICRGGPWLVVYPEAVWYGGVTPERCERIVREHIVGGRPVEEWIAQTHPLL
;
A
#
# COMPACT_ATOMS: atom_id res chain seq x y z
N MET A 1 25.34 -14.98 -1.21
CA MET A 1 23.91 -15.21 -0.99
C MET A 1 23.69 -15.72 0.43
N ASN A 2 22.67 -15.25 1.10
CA ASN A 2 22.35 -15.63 2.46
C ASN A 2 21.72 -17.01 2.48
N THR A 3 22.28 -17.92 3.28
CA THR A 3 21.81 -19.31 3.39
C THR A 3 21.09 -19.58 4.73
N ASP A 4 20.85 -18.53 5.53
CA ASP A 4 20.15 -18.65 6.80
C ASP A 4 18.73 -19.16 6.55
N PRO A 5 18.35 -20.34 7.11
CA PRO A 5 17.02 -20.91 6.86
C PRO A 5 15.89 -20.04 7.38
N ASP A 6 16.10 -19.28 8.46
CA ASP A 6 15.05 -18.40 9.00
C ASP A 6 14.78 -17.24 8.08
N ILE A 7 15.83 -16.67 7.46
CA ILE A 7 15.69 -15.61 6.49
C ILE A 7 15.03 -16.13 5.22
N ALA A 8 15.46 -17.28 4.73
CA ALA A 8 14.87 -17.90 3.55
C ALA A 8 13.37 -18.17 3.75
N ASP A 9 13.00 -18.65 4.94
CA ASP A 9 11.62 -18.93 5.30
C ASP A 9 10.78 -17.65 5.35
N ALA A 10 11.35 -16.58 5.87
CA ALA A 10 10.67 -15.27 5.91
C ALA A 10 10.36 -14.77 4.50
N PHE A 11 11.30 -14.87 3.56
CA PHE A 11 11.06 -14.48 2.17
C PHE A 11 10.01 -15.35 1.50
N LYS A 12 10.01 -16.64 1.80
CA LYS A 12 9.01 -17.56 1.28
C LYS A 12 7.61 -17.20 1.78
N LYS A 13 7.47 -16.85 3.05
CA LYS A 13 6.20 -16.42 3.63
C LYS A 13 5.69 -15.12 3.05
N MET A 14 6.58 -14.17 2.74
CA MET A 14 6.20 -12.93 2.07
C MET A 14 5.70 -13.17 0.64
N ASP A 15 6.09 -14.26 0.02
CA ASP A 15 5.79 -14.58 -1.37
C ASP A 15 6.22 -13.45 -2.32
N LEU A 16 7.45 -13.03 -2.18
CA LEU A 16 8.00 -11.91 -2.94
C LEU A 16 7.90 -12.11 -4.45
N THR A 17 8.16 -13.33 -4.91
CA THR A 17 8.12 -13.66 -6.34
C THR A 17 6.70 -13.76 -6.89
N GLY A 18 5.73 -14.06 -6.06
CA GLY A 18 4.31 -14.13 -6.46
C GLY A 18 3.60 -12.79 -6.39
N ALA A 19 4.18 -11.83 -5.69
CA ALA A 19 3.54 -10.53 -5.51
C ALA A 19 3.54 -9.73 -6.82
N ARG A 20 2.38 -9.21 -7.18
CA ARG A 20 2.21 -8.40 -8.39
C ARG A 20 2.22 -6.91 -8.11
N ARG A 21 1.91 -6.53 -6.88
CA ARG A 21 1.88 -5.13 -6.46
C ARG A 21 2.45 -4.98 -5.08
N HIS A 22 3.01 -3.82 -4.82
CA HIS A 22 3.47 -3.43 -3.50
C HIS A 22 2.85 -2.10 -3.16
N VAL A 23 2.11 -2.05 -2.06
CA VAL A 23 1.39 -0.87 -1.61
C VAL A 23 2.10 -0.30 -0.40
N PHE A 24 2.36 1.01 -0.45
CA PHE A 24 2.99 1.73 0.65
C PHE A 24 2.00 2.77 1.17
N LEU A 25 1.88 2.86 2.49
CA LEU A 25 0.97 3.81 3.14
C LEU A 25 1.70 4.57 4.22
N CYS A 26 1.61 5.91 4.22
CA CYS A 26 2.10 6.69 5.35
C CYS A 26 1.01 6.81 6.42
N VAL A 27 1.41 6.65 7.68
CA VAL A 27 0.46 6.60 8.80
C VAL A 27 0.64 7.74 9.81
N GLY A 28 1.47 8.72 9.48
CA GLY A 28 1.63 9.89 10.33
C GLY A 28 2.78 9.77 11.33
N PRO A 29 2.91 10.79 12.19
CA PRO A 29 1.93 11.85 12.50
C PRO A 29 1.95 13.08 11.60
N ASN A 30 2.96 13.26 10.75
CA ASN A 30 3.09 14.51 9.99
C ASN A 30 2.12 14.61 8.79
N CYS A 31 1.99 13.54 8.01
CA CYS A 31 1.12 13.54 6.83
C CYS A 31 -0.36 13.51 7.20
N CYS A 32 -0.68 12.95 8.35
CA CYS A 32 -2.05 12.82 8.87
C CYS A 32 -1.98 12.49 10.35
N ALA A 33 -3.11 12.53 11.03
CA ALA A 33 -3.18 12.03 12.40
C ALA A 33 -2.91 10.53 12.41
N THR A 34 -2.13 10.06 13.37
CA THR A 34 -1.74 8.65 13.48
C THR A 34 -2.96 7.72 13.51
N GLU A 35 -4.01 8.10 14.24
CA GLU A 35 -5.23 7.30 14.31
C GLU A 35 -5.88 7.13 12.94
N ALA A 36 -5.88 8.20 12.14
CA ALA A 36 -6.44 8.15 10.78
C ALA A 36 -5.61 7.25 9.88
N GLY A 37 -4.28 7.38 9.94
CA GLY A 37 -3.38 6.55 9.15
C GLY A 37 -3.49 5.08 9.51
N LEU A 38 -3.54 4.76 10.80
CA LEU A 38 -3.67 3.38 11.26
C LEU A 38 -5.04 2.78 10.92
N ALA A 39 -6.10 3.59 10.94
CA ALA A 39 -7.43 3.12 10.53
C ALA A 39 -7.42 2.67 9.06
N THR A 40 -6.79 3.44 8.19
CA THR A 40 -6.63 3.07 6.79
C THR A 40 -5.73 1.84 6.64
N TRP A 41 -4.64 1.78 7.38
CA TRP A 41 -3.75 0.63 7.38
C TRP A 41 -4.48 -0.66 7.75
N ASP A 42 -5.33 -0.60 8.78
CA ASP A 42 -6.08 -1.76 9.23
C ASP A 42 -7.03 -2.28 8.14
N VAL A 43 -7.68 -1.38 7.42
CA VAL A 43 -8.55 -1.76 6.28
C VAL A 43 -7.72 -2.39 5.16
N LEU A 44 -6.60 -1.77 4.79
CA LEU A 44 -5.72 -2.30 3.76
C LEU A 44 -5.26 -3.71 4.10
N LYS A 45 -4.76 -3.88 5.32
CA LYS A 45 -4.27 -5.17 5.81
C LYS A 45 -5.37 -6.23 5.79
N ALA A 46 -6.54 -5.89 6.32
CA ALA A 46 -7.67 -6.82 6.40
C ALA A 46 -8.16 -7.24 5.01
N ARG A 47 -8.28 -6.29 4.09
CA ARG A 47 -8.78 -6.60 2.74
C ARG A 47 -7.81 -7.45 1.94
N LEU A 48 -6.52 -7.15 1.99
CA LEU A 48 -5.52 -7.94 1.28
C LEU A 48 -5.44 -9.36 1.82
N LYS A 49 -5.51 -9.51 3.13
CA LYS A 49 -5.51 -10.81 3.77
C LYS A 49 -6.77 -11.62 3.44
N GLU A 50 -7.92 -11.00 3.55
CA GLU A 50 -9.23 -11.61 3.29
C GLU A 50 -9.35 -12.10 1.85
N MET A 51 -8.86 -11.32 0.91
CA MET A 51 -8.92 -11.65 -0.51
C MET A 51 -7.78 -12.54 -0.97
N ASN A 52 -6.82 -12.83 -0.10
CA ASN A 52 -5.64 -13.63 -0.41
C ASN A 52 -4.94 -13.14 -1.67
N LEU A 53 -4.75 -11.81 -1.76
CA LEU A 53 -4.16 -11.19 -2.94
C LEU A 53 -2.64 -11.29 -2.95
N PRO A 54 -2.02 -11.49 -4.13
CA PRO A 54 -0.57 -11.49 -4.24
C PRO A 54 -0.04 -10.04 -4.25
N ALA A 55 -0.19 -9.36 -3.13
CA ALA A 55 0.25 -7.98 -2.96
C ALA A 55 0.98 -7.84 -1.64
N LEU A 56 2.09 -7.09 -1.68
CA LEU A 56 2.83 -6.72 -0.49
C LEU A 56 2.32 -5.38 0.02
N ARG A 57 2.43 -5.17 1.32
CA ARG A 57 2.08 -3.89 1.92
C ARG A 57 3.14 -3.46 2.92
N THR A 58 3.41 -2.18 2.96
CA THR A 58 4.38 -1.61 3.89
C THR A 58 3.84 -0.27 4.40
N LYS A 59 3.90 -0.07 5.69
CA LYS A 59 3.56 1.24 6.24
C LYS A 59 4.82 2.02 6.58
N ALA A 60 4.75 3.33 6.42
CA ALA A 60 5.82 4.25 6.76
C ALA A 60 5.25 5.39 7.58
N ALA A 61 6.10 6.05 8.36
CA ALA A 61 5.68 7.23 9.09
C ALA A 61 5.41 8.40 8.13
N CYS A 62 6.25 8.57 7.13
CA CYS A 62 6.18 9.73 6.25
C CYS A 62 6.83 9.45 4.89
N PHE A 63 6.22 9.98 3.82
CA PHE A 63 6.82 10.01 2.48
C PHE A 63 7.36 11.38 2.13
N ARG A 64 7.51 12.26 3.12
CA ARG A 64 7.90 13.67 2.98
C ARG A 64 6.83 14.54 2.33
N ILE A 65 5.62 14.01 2.19
CA ILE A 65 4.44 14.82 1.87
C ILE A 65 3.73 15.03 3.20
N CYS A 66 4.03 16.15 3.84
CA CYS A 66 3.72 16.38 5.25
C CYS A 66 2.29 16.84 5.52
N ARG A 67 1.40 16.72 4.56
CA ARG A 67 0.00 17.09 4.70
C ARG A 67 -0.82 16.36 3.63
N GLY A 68 -2.13 16.31 3.83
CA GLY A 68 -3.04 15.74 2.85
C GLY A 68 -3.10 14.21 2.84
N GLY A 69 -2.48 13.58 3.84
CA GLY A 69 -2.51 12.13 3.97
C GLY A 69 -3.79 11.62 4.63
N PRO A 70 -3.86 10.32 4.84
CA PRO A 70 -2.83 9.33 4.51
C PRO A 70 -2.54 9.26 3.00
N TRP A 71 -1.25 9.17 2.66
CA TRP A 71 -0.82 8.96 1.28
C TRP A 71 -0.59 7.48 1.04
N LEU A 72 -1.08 7.00 -0.10
CA LEU A 72 -0.94 5.61 -0.51
C LEU A 72 -0.37 5.58 -1.92
N VAL A 73 0.66 4.76 -2.14
CA VAL A 73 1.22 4.56 -3.46
C VAL A 73 1.20 3.09 -3.83
N VAL A 74 0.82 2.81 -5.06
CA VAL A 74 0.71 1.45 -5.59
C VAL A 74 1.77 1.26 -6.67
N TYR A 75 2.71 0.34 -6.43
CA TYR A 75 3.72 -0.07 -7.40
C TYR A 75 3.31 -1.39 -8.05
N PRO A 76 3.68 -1.64 -9.30
CA PRO A 76 4.69 -0.94 -10.10
C PRO A 76 4.20 0.32 -10.83
N GLU A 77 2.91 0.58 -10.87
CA GLU A 77 2.35 1.72 -11.61
C GLU A 77 2.80 3.06 -11.02
N ALA A 78 3.19 3.05 -9.75
CA ALA A 78 3.58 4.24 -8.98
C ALA A 78 2.50 5.33 -9.03
N VAL A 79 1.28 4.92 -8.73
CA VAL A 79 0.13 5.81 -8.62
C VAL A 79 -0.01 6.26 -7.18
N TRP A 80 -0.03 7.57 -6.96
CA TRP A 80 -0.10 8.19 -5.65
C TRP A 80 -1.50 8.74 -5.38
N TYR A 81 -2.08 8.32 -4.27
CA TYR A 81 -3.39 8.78 -3.80
C TYR A 81 -3.24 9.51 -2.47
N GLY A 82 -3.87 10.67 -2.36
CA GLY A 82 -3.90 11.44 -1.10
C GLY A 82 -5.24 11.32 -0.39
N GLY A 83 -5.25 11.67 0.90
CA GLY A 83 -6.47 11.66 1.71
C GLY A 83 -7.16 10.32 1.73
N VAL A 84 -6.39 9.24 1.84
CA VAL A 84 -6.94 7.88 1.73
C VAL A 84 -7.58 7.48 3.05
N THR A 85 -8.88 7.73 3.14
CA THR A 85 -9.71 7.26 4.26
C THR A 85 -9.91 5.75 4.15
N PRO A 86 -10.38 5.08 5.21
CA PRO A 86 -10.73 3.66 5.10
C PRO A 86 -11.68 3.34 3.95
N GLU A 87 -12.67 4.19 3.71
CA GLU A 87 -13.65 4.00 2.61
C GLU A 87 -12.97 4.11 1.24
N ARG A 88 -12.09 5.10 1.07
CA ARG A 88 -11.34 5.25 -0.17
C ARG A 88 -10.37 4.09 -0.37
N CYS A 89 -9.77 3.62 0.70
CA CYS A 89 -8.87 2.48 0.66
C CYS A 89 -9.59 1.24 0.13
N GLU A 90 -10.81 0.99 0.57
CA GLU A 90 -11.60 -0.15 0.09
C GLU A 90 -11.82 -0.10 -1.42
N ARG A 91 -12.14 1.07 -1.95
CA ARG A 91 -12.32 1.23 -3.39
C ARG A 91 -11.00 1.05 -4.16
N ILE A 92 -9.90 1.60 -3.63
CA ILE A 92 -8.58 1.45 -4.25
C ILE A 92 -8.17 -0.02 -4.29
N VAL A 93 -8.40 -0.76 -3.21
CA VAL A 93 -8.10 -2.20 -3.19
C VAL A 93 -8.92 -2.91 -4.27
N ARG A 94 -10.22 -2.68 -4.30
CA ARG A 94 -11.12 -3.36 -5.22
C ARG A 94 -10.83 -3.05 -6.69
N GLU A 95 -10.67 -1.77 -7.02
CA GLU A 95 -10.53 -1.35 -8.41
C GLU A 95 -9.11 -1.39 -8.91
N HIS A 96 -8.14 -0.95 -8.11
CA HIS A 96 -6.76 -0.85 -8.56
C HIS A 96 -5.95 -2.11 -8.21
N ILE A 97 -5.94 -2.51 -6.95
CA ILE A 97 -5.07 -3.62 -6.52
C ILE A 97 -5.61 -4.95 -7.08
N VAL A 98 -6.90 -5.17 -7.01
CA VAL A 98 -7.54 -6.38 -7.54
C VAL A 98 -7.80 -6.25 -9.03
N GLY A 99 -8.47 -5.18 -9.44
CA GLY A 99 -8.95 -5.00 -10.81
C GLY A 99 -7.93 -4.49 -11.80
N GLY A 100 -6.79 -4.01 -11.33
CA GLY A 100 -5.74 -3.47 -12.20
C GLY A 100 -6.06 -2.11 -12.81
N ARG A 101 -7.11 -1.46 -12.37
CA ARG A 101 -7.55 -0.16 -12.89
C ARG A 101 -7.41 0.92 -11.83
N PRO A 102 -6.44 1.84 -11.96
CA PRO A 102 -6.34 2.95 -11.03
C PRO A 102 -7.64 3.74 -10.92
N VAL A 103 -7.91 4.28 -9.73
CA VAL A 103 -9.05 5.15 -9.50
C VAL A 103 -8.66 6.55 -9.97
N GLU A 104 -8.89 6.83 -11.24
CA GLU A 104 -8.33 8.02 -11.92
C GLU A 104 -8.74 9.33 -11.27
N GLU A 105 -9.95 9.44 -10.82
CA GLU A 105 -10.46 10.67 -10.19
C GLU A 105 -9.76 11.02 -8.88
N TRP A 106 -9.04 10.08 -8.28
CA TRP A 106 -8.33 10.30 -7.02
C TRP A 106 -6.81 10.30 -7.17
N ILE A 107 -6.30 10.15 -8.38
CA ILE A 107 -4.85 10.15 -8.62
C ILE A 107 -4.28 11.55 -8.39
N ALA A 108 -3.33 11.65 -7.47
CA ALA A 108 -2.61 12.90 -7.25
C ALA A 108 -1.40 13.01 -8.17
N GLN A 109 -0.70 11.90 -8.36
CA GLN A 109 0.54 11.88 -9.15
C GLN A 109 0.78 10.46 -9.64
N THR A 110 1.43 10.32 -10.77
CA THR A 110 1.86 9.03 -11.31
C THR A 110 3.33 9.13 -11.70
N HIS A 111 4.11 8.11 -11.34
CA HIS A 111 5.53 8.11 -11.66
C HIS A 111 6.00 6.67 -11.86
N PRO A 112 5.62 6.01 -12.97
CA PRO A 112 6.02 4.62 -13.19
C PRO A 112 7.53 4.46 -13.19
N LEU A 113 8.00 3.41 -12.53
CA LEU A 113 9.41 3.04 -12.53
C LEU A 113 9.71 2.24 -13.80
N LEU A 114 10.75 2.63 -14.47
CA LEU A 114 11.16 1.97 -15.73
C LEU A 114 12.33 1.03 -15.52
#